data_5ae1f78f1b9084e99ee0ba0d5683408a
#
_entry.id   5ae1f78f1b9084e99ee0ba0d5683408a
#
_cell.length_a   1.000
_cell.length_b   1.000
_cell.length_c   1.000
_cell.angle_alpha   90.00
_cell.angle_beta   90.00
_cell.angle_gamma   90.00
#
_symmetry.space_group_name_H-M   'P 1'
#
loop_
_entity.id
_entity.type
_entity.pdbx_description
1 polymer ?
#
loop_
_entity_poly.entity_id
_entity_poly.type
_entity_poly.pdbx_seq_one_letter_code
_entity_poly.pdbx_strand_id
1 'polypeptide(L)'
;MEVCNTDAEGRLILADAISYVQKQYQLDSILDICTLTGAICVGLGEYTAGLFSNNDEMATALMDAGKKVQERCWRMPIEEEHEEEILNSNVADLRSMGTGRYGGACTAAAFLKQFVKNDLPWAHLDIAGTGMYSKTVDWVPRGGTGYGVQLLIEWLLNKK
;
A
#
# COMPACT_ATOMS: atom_id res chain seq x y z
N MET A 1 8.63 -14.45 -12.39
CA MET A 1 8.74 -13.00 -12.09
C MET A 1 10.15 -12.53 -12.34
N GLU A 2 10.32 -11.39 -12.99
CA GLU A 2 11.60 -10.72 -13.22
C GLU A 2 11.92 -9.79 -12.05
N VAL A 3 13.03 -10.04 -11.33
CA VAL A 3 13.50 -9.18 -10.24
C VAL A 3 14.40 -8.09 -10.82
N CYS A 4 13.88 -6.88 -10.95
CA CYS A 4 14.58 -5.76 -11.58
C CYS A 4 15.46 -4.97 -10.61
N ASN A 5 15.19 -5.05 -9.31
CA ASN A 5 15.92 -4.35 -8.25
C ASN A 5 15.78 -5.13 -6.94
N THR A 6 16.91 -5.41 -6.30
CA THR A 6 16.95 -6.14 -5.01
C THR A 6 16.44 -5.28 -3.84
N ASP A 7 16.44 -3.97 -3.96
CA ASP A 7 15.89 -3.02 -2.98
C ASP A 7 14.35 -2.91 -3.03
N ALA A 8 13.71 -3.65 -3.94
CA ALA A 8 12.26 -3.75 -4.07
C ALA A 8 11.72 -5.08 -3.51
N GLU A 9 12.37 -5.62 -2.49
CA GLU A 9 12.05 -6.92 -1.88
C GLU A 9 10.74 -6.91 -1.07
N GLY A 10 10.39 -5.79 -0.46
CA GLY A 10 9.21 -5.67 0.39
C GLY A 10 7.91 -6.06 -0.32
N ARG A 11 7.75 -5.68 -1.58
CA ARG A 11 6.58 -6.06 -2.39
C ARG A 11 6.54 -7.57 -2.70
N LEU A 12 7.69 -8.24 -2.77
CA LEU A 12 7.77 -9.68 -3.00
C LEU A 12 7.26 -10.45 -1.78
N ILE A 13 7.68 -10.01 -0.59
CA ILE A 13 7.24 -10.59 0.69
C ILE A 13 5.74 -10.37 0.89
N LEU A 14 5.22 -9.18 0.55
CA LEU A 14 3.79 -8.89 0.60
C LEU A 14 3.00 -9.75 -0.39
N ALA A 15 3.50 -9.93 -1.61
CA ALA A 15 2.86 -10.78 -2.62
C ALA A 15 2.73 -12.23 -2.14
N ASP A 16 3.77 -12.76 -1.48
CA ASP A 16 3.72 -14.10 -0.87
C ASP A 16 2.68 -14.16 0.26
N ALA A 17 2.66 -13.16 1.15
CA ALA A 17 1.70 -13.09 2.24
C ALA A 17 0.26 -12.97 1.74
N ILE A 18 -0.02 -12.08 0.79
CA ILE A 18 -1.34 -11.90 0.15
C ILE A 18 -1.79 -13.21 -0.51
N SER A 19 -0.90 -13.88 -1.24
CA SER A 19 -1.20 -15.16 -1.88
C SER A 19 -1.47 -16.26 -0.86
N TYR A 20 -0.71 -16.29 0.23
CA TYR A 20 -0.83 -17.29 1.28
C TYR A 20 -2.15 -17.18 2.04
N VAL A 21 -2.51 -15.98 2.51
CA VAL A 21 -3.74 -15.80 3.32
C VAL A 21 -5.00 -16.15 2.52
N GLN A 22 -5.03 -15.82 1.23
CA GLN A 22 -6.14 -16.17 0.34
C GLN A 22 -6.30 -17.68 0.07
N LYS A 23 -5.22 -18.44 0.22
CA LYS A 23 -5.26 -19.91 0.11
C LYS A 23 -5.70 -20.60 1.40
N GLN A 24 -5.39 -19.99 2.55
CA GLN A 24 -5.61 -20.62 3.86
C GLN A 24 -6.95 -20.23 4.49
N TYR A 25 -7.48 -19.05 4.17
CA TYR A 25 -8.64 -18.50 4.85
C TYR A 25 -9.71 -18.02 3.87
N GLN A 26 -10.97 -18.05 4.31
CA GLN A 26 -12.03 -17.26 3.68
C GLN A 26 -11.94 -15.82 4.20
N LEU A 27 -11.81 -14.88 3.28
CA LEU A 27 -11.57 -13.47 3.60
C LEU A 27 -12.70 -12.62 3.03
N ASP A 28 -13.18 -11.67 3.83
CA ASP A 28 -14.09 -10.62 3.37
C ASP A 28 -13.34 -9.47 2.69
N SER A 29 -12.11 -9.23 3.11
CA SER A 29 -11.22 -8.21 2.54
C SER A 29 -9.78 -8.43 2.98
N ILE A 30 -8.83 -7.83 2.27
CA ILE A 30 -7.43 -7.74 2.68
C ILE A 30 -7.05 -6.27 2.86
N LEU A 31 -6.38 -5.97 3.96
CA LEU A 31 -5.67 -4.72 4.15
C LEU A 31 -4.23 -5.04 4.51
N ASP A 32 -3.30 -4.54 3.72
CA ASP A 32 -1.87 -4.58 4.04
C ASP A 32 -1.33 -3.18 4.30
N ILE A 33 -0.32 -3.10 5.16
CA ILE A 33 0.32 -1.86 5.58
C ILE A 33 1.84 -2.05 5.58
N CYS A 34 2.55 -1.19 4.88
CA CYS A 34 3.99 -1.32 4.69
C CYS A 34 4.65 0.04 4.41
N THR A 35 5.91 0.18 4.78
CA THR A 35 6.79 1.28 4.34
C THR A 35 7.36 0.92 2.96
N LEU A 36 6.51 0.90 1.93
CA LEU A 36 6.82 0.22 0.68
C LEU A 36 7.73 1.03 -0.24
N THR A 37 7.45 2.34 -0.40
CA THR A 37 8.14 3.11 -1.44
C THR A 37 8.65 4.47 -0.96
N GLY A 38 9.88 4.81 -1.34
CA GLY A 38 10.35 6.19 -1.23
C GLY A 38 9.58 7.17 -2.12
N ALA A 39 8.94 6.67 -3.18
CA ALA A 39 8.16 7.49 -4.10
C ALA A 39 6.94 8.12 -3.43
N ILE A 40 6.29 7.43 -2.50
CA ILE A 40 5.15 8.00 -1.76
C ILE A 40 5.56 9.18 -0.89
N CYS A 41 6.76 9.13 -0.30
CA CYS A 41 7.30 10.24 0.49
C CYS A 41 7.52 11.49 -0.37
N VAL A 42 7.94 11.32 -1.63
CA VAL A 42 8.10 12.42 -2.57
C VAL A 42 6.75 13.03 -2.95
N GLY A 43 5.70 12.20 -3.09
CA GLY A 43 4.36 12.66 -3.49
C GLY A 43 3.54 13.25 -2.35
N LEU A 44 3.54 12.61 -1.18
CA LEU A 44 2.66 12.95 -0.06
C LEU A 44 3.37 13.45 1.20
N GLY A 45 4.71 13.43 1.22
CA GLY A 45 5.50 13.86 2.38
C GLY A 45 5.41 12.89 3.56
N GLU A 46 5.56 13.45 4.78
CA GLU A 46 5.67 12.68 6.02
C GLU A 46 4.37 12.66 6.86
N TYR A 47 3.29 13.29 6.39
CA TYR A 47 2.06 13.48 7.19
C TYR A 47 0.83 12.79 6.62
N THR A 48 0.93 12.16 5.46
CA THR A 48 -0.19 11.52 4.79
C THR A 48 0.30 10.23 4.12
N ALA A 49 -0.32 9.10 4.44
CA ALA A 49 0.00 7.83 3.80
C ALA A 49 -0.64 7.71 2.41
N GLY A 50 -0.05 6.92 1.54
CA GLY A 50 -0.68 6.53 0.28
C GLY A 50 -1.67 5.39 0.51
N LEU A 51 -2.89 5.55 0.04
CA LEU A 51 -3.91 4.50 0.05
C LEU A 51 -4.15 4.04 -1.39
N PHE A 52 -4.00 2.76 -1.65
CA PHE A 52 -4.35 2.12 -2.91
C PHE A 52 -5.44 1.08 -2.65
N SER A 53 -6.40 0.94 -3.55
CA SER A 53 -7.48 -0.03 -3.37
C SER A 53 -8.17 -0.35 -4.68
N ASN A 54 -8.65 -1.60 -4.81
CA ASN A 54 -9.53 -2.05 -5.88
C ASN A 54 -11.02 -1.88 -5.52
N ASN A 55 -11.34 -1.34 -4.31
CA ASN A 55 -12.70 -1.21 -3.82
C ASN A 55 -12.94 0.22 -3.27
N ASP A 56 -13.94 0.92 -3.84
CA ASP A 56 -14.24 2.31 -3.51
C ASP A 56 -14.81 2.49 -2.11
N GLU A 57 -15.65 1.56 -1.66
CA GLU A 57 -16.26 1.60 -0.33
C GLU A 57 -15.19 1.44 0.76
N MET A 58 -14.31 0.45 0.58
CA MET A 58 -13.19 0.22 1.50
C MET A 58 -12.24 1.42 1.55
N ALA A 59 -11.90 1.99 0.40
CA ALA A 59 -11.03 3.17 0.32
C ALA A 59 -11.66 4.37 1.03
N THR A 60 -12.93 4.63 0.81
CA THR A 60 -13.67 5.73 1.46
C THR A 60 -13.73 5.53 2.97
N ALA A 61 -14.07 4.32 3.43
CA ALA A 61 -14.13 4.00 4.85
C ALA A 61 -12.79 4.18 5.57
N LEU A 62 -11.67 3.77 4.92
CA LEU A 62 -10.33 3.98 5.46
C LEU A 62 -9.94 5.46 5.52
N MET A 63 -10.24 6.26 4.49
CA MET A 63 -9.98 7.69 4.50
C MET A 63 -10.79 8.41 5.58
N ASP A 64 -12.06 8.05 5.76
CA ASP A 64 -12.92 8.63 6.79
C ASP A 64 -12.45 8.26 8.20
N ALA A 65 -12.06 7.00 8.42
CA ALA A 65 -11.48 6.56 9.68
C ALA A 65 -10.19 7.34 10.00
N GLY A 66 -9.26 7.41 9.04
CA GLY A 66 -8.00 8.13 9.19
C GLY A 66 -8.19 9.62 9.46
N LYS A 67 -9.21 10.26 8.85
CA LYS A 67 -9.55 11.65 9.10
C LYS A 67 -10.04 11.88 10.54
N LYS A 68 -10.84 10.97 11.09
CA LYS A 68 -11.36 11.08 12.47
C LYS A 68 -10.26 11.01 13.52
N VAL A 69 -9.26 10.14 13.29
CA VAL A 69 -8.17 9.91 14.25
C VAL A 69 -6.88 10.66 13.90
N GLN A 70 -6.92 11.52 12.87
CA GLN A 70 -5.78 12.29 12.36
C GLN A 70 -4.60 11.47 11.81
N GLU A 71 -4.80 10.19 11.53
CA GLU A 71 -3.91 9.35 10.73
C GLU A 71 -4.33 9.39 9.27
N ARG A 72 -4.05 10.51 8.60
CA ARG A 72 -4.57 10.80 7.26
C ARG A 72 -3.96 9.92 6.20
N CYS A 73 -4.79 9.40 5.30
CA CYS A 73 -4.36 8.77 4.06
C CYS A 73 -5.03 9.43 2.85
N TRP A 74 -4.38 9.33 1.70
CA TRP A 74 -4.88 9.87 0.44
C TRP A 74 -4.93 8.78 -0.60
N ARG A 75 -6.08 8.66 -1.28
CA ARG A 75 -6.25 7.65 -2.33
C ARG A 75 -5.41 8.00 -3.55
N MET A 76 -4.56 7.07 -3.95
CA MET A 76 -3.71 7.12 -5.12
C MET A 76 -4.28 6.23 -6.23
N PRO A 77 -4.06 6.56 -7.50
CA PRO A 77 -4.57 5.78 -8.61
C PRO A 77 -3.78 4.48 -8.83
N ILE A 78 -4.49 3.45 -9.33
CA ILE A 78 -3.92 2.29 -10.01
C ILE A 78 -4.60 2.26 -11.38
N GLU A 79 -3.97 2.84 -12.38
CA GLU A 79 -4.47 2.89 -13.76
C GLU A 79 -3.92 1.73 -14.59
N GLU A 80 -4.51 1.49 -15.74
CA GLU A 80 -4.14 0.40 -16.65
C GLU A 80 -2.66 0.50 -17.07
N GLU A 81 -2.15 1.70 -17.29
CA GLU A 81 -0.76 1.95 -17.67
C GLU A 81 0.23 1.50 -16.59
N HIS A 82 -0.12 1.62 -15.30
CA HIS A 82 0.72 1.13 -14.20
C HIS A 82 0.76 -0.41 -14.18
N GLU A 83 -0.34 -1.06 -14.52
CA GLU A 83 -0.42 -2.53 -14.63
C GLU A 83 0.35 -3.02 -15.85
N GLU A 84 0.22 -2.36 -17.01
CA GLU A 84 0.97 -2.67 -18.22
C GLU A 84 2.48 -2.62 -18.00
N GLU A 85 2.99 -1.63 -17.25
CA GLU A 85 4.42 -1.57 -16.90
C GLU A 85 4.89 -2.79 -16.12
N ILE A 86 4.07 -3.34 -15.24
CA ILE A 86 4.40 -4.52 -14.42
C ILE A 86 4.27 -5.81 -15.23
N LEU A 87 3.36 -5.86 -16.19
CA LEU A 87 3.17 -7.01 -17.09
C LEU A 87 4.19 -7.07 -18.24
N ASN A 88 4.87 -5.97 -18.53
CA ASN A 88 5.79 -5.85 -19.67
C ASN A 88 7.19 -6.44 -19.35
N SER A 89 7.28 -7.76 -19.30
CA SER A 89 8.54 -8.50 -19.19
C SER A 89 8.78 -9.38 -20.43
N ASN A 90 10.03 -9.44 -20.88
CA ASN A 90 10.43 -10.32 -21.99
C ASN A 90 10.83 -11.73 -21.52
N VAL A 91 10.95 -11.97 -20.21
CA VAL A 91 11.51 -13.20 -19.63
C VAL A 91 10.64 -13.81 -18.54
N ALA A 92 9.56 -13.14 -18.13
CA ALA A 92 8.69 -13.60 -17.06
C ALA A 92 7.26 -13.03 -17.23
N ASP A 93 6.29 -13.53 -16.45
CA ASP A 93 4.91 -13.06 -16.48
C ASP A 93 4.76 -11.66 -15.84
N LEU A 94 5.63 -11.34 -14.89
CA LEU A 94 5.61 -10.09 -14.13
C LEU A 94 7.03 -9.54 -13.91
N ARG A 95 7.13 -8.22 -13.83
CA ARG A 95 8.31 -7.51 -13.32
C ARG A 95 8.07 -7.02 -11.90
N SER A 96 9.13 -7.00 -11.10
CA SER A 96 9.06 -6.47 -9.73
C SER A 96 8.94 -4.94 -9.67
N MET A 97 9.26 -4.23 -10.75
CA MET A 97 9.20 -2.77 -10.86
C MET A 97 8.80 -2.31 -12.26
N GLY A 98 8.22 -1.11 -12.35
CA GLY A 98 8.06 -0.39 -13.61
C GLY A 98 9.40 -0.01 -14.25
N THR A 99 9.35 0.45 -15.49
CA THR A 99 10.53 0.77 -16.30
C THR A 99 11.14 2.14 -16.00
N GLY A 100 10.35 3.05 -15.43
CA GLY A 100 10.71 4.44 -15.19
C GLY A 100 11.03 4.75 -13.72
N ARG A 101 11.43 6.02 -13.50
CA ARG A 101 11.63 6.57 -12.14
C ARG A 101 10.36 7.21 -11.57
N TYR A 102 9.32 7.40 -12.40
CA TYR A 102 8.10 8.10 -12.03
C TYR A 102 6.98 7.10 -11.69
N GLY A 103 5.99 7.54 -10.90
CA GLY A 103 4.87 6.71 -10.54
C GLY A 103 5.20 5.48 -9.68
N GLY A 104 6.38 5.43 -9.05
CA GLY A 104 6.88 4.23 -8.38
C GLY A 104 5.98 3.68 -7.28
N ALA A 105 5.19 4.52 -6.60
CA ALA A 105 4.21 4.05 -5.62
C ALA A 105 3.00 3.39 -6.31
N CYS A 106 2.54 3.95 -7.44
CA CYS A 106 1.43 3.41 -8.21
C CYS A 106 1.79 2.06 -8.86
N THR A 107 2.99 1.95 -9.46
CA THR A 107 3.48 0.68 -10.04
C THR A 107 3.74 -0.38 -8.96
N ALA A 108 4.18 0.02 -7.75
CA ALA A 108 4.32 -0.91 -6.63
C ALA A 108 2.97 -1.47 -6.18
N ALA A 109 1.95 -0.62 -6.07
CA ALA A 109 0.59 -1.04 -5.76
C ALA A 109 -0.03 -1.89 -6.89
N ALA A 110 0.22 -1.52 -8.16
CA ALA A 110 -0.19 -2.31 -9.32
C ALA A 110 0.41 -3.72 -9.30
N PHE A 111 1.67 -3.83 -8.88
CA PHE A 111 2.33 -5.14 -8.67
C PHE A 111 1.61 -5.97 -7.60
N LEU A 112 1.32 -5.39 -6.42
CA LEU A 112 0.61 -6.11 -5.35
C LEU A 112 -0.79 -6.55 -5.78
N LYS A 113 -1.50 -5.71 -6.52
CA LYS A 113 -2.84 -6.00 -7.05
C LYS A 113 -2.88 -7.29 -7.88
N GLN A 114 -1.80 -7.63 -8.60
CA GLN A 114 -1.72 -8.87 -9.41
C GLN A 114 -1.83 -10.16 -8.58
N PHE A 115 -1.60 -10.08 -7.27
CA PHE A 115 -1.71 -11.21 -6.34
C PHE A 115 -3.03 -11.25 -5.58
N VAL A 116 -3.90 -10.26 -5.77
CA VAL A 116 -5.23 -10.21 -5.16
C VAL A 116 -6.25 -10.84 -6.10
N LYS A 117 -7.12 -11.72 -5.60
CA LYS A 117 -8.24 -12.25 -6.38
C LYS A 117 -9.19 -11.12 -6.80
N ASN A 118 -9.70 -11.18 -8.04
CA ASN A 118 -10.47 -10.10 -8.66
C ASN A 118 -11.71 -9.66 -7.88
N ASP A 119 -12.33 -10.56 -7.13
CA ASP A 119 -13.57 -10.35 -6.37
C ASP A 119 -13.33 -9.98 -4.89
N LEU A 120 -12.06 -9.98 -4.45
CA LEU A 120 -11.73 -9.72 -3.06
C LEU A 120 -11.40 -8.24 -2.84
N PRO A 121 -12.16 -7.50 -2.00
CA PRO A 121 -11.81 -6.14 -1.61
C PRO A 121 -10.41 -6.08 -1.00
N TRP A 122 -9.59 -5.20 -1.53
CA TRP A 122 -8.21 -5.03 -1.08
C TRP A 122 -7.86 -3.56 -0.96
N ALA A 123 -7.06 -3.26 0.05
CA ALA A 123 -6.40 -1.98 0.20
C ALA A 123 -4.95 -2.15 0.66
N HIS A 124 -4.08 -1.27 0.19
CA HIS A 124 -2.70 -1.13 0.61
C HIS A 124 -2.47 0.28 1.17
N LEU A 125 -1.88 0.36 2.36
CA LEU A 125 -1.42 1.61 2.95
C LEU A 125 0.11 1.68 2.87
N ASP A 126 0.62 2.54 1.98
CA ASP A 126 2.04 2.86 1.93
C ASP A 126 2.35 3.96 2.95
N ILE A 127 2.95 3.54 4.06
CA ILE A 127 3.27 4.38 5.22
C ILE A 127 4.74 4.78 5.27
N ALA A 128 5.48 4.70 4.16
CA ALA A 128 6.91 4.99 4.15
C ALA A 128 7.24 6.41 4.65
N GLY A 129 6.36 7.39 4.38
CA GLY A 129 6.51 8.74 4.91
C GLY A 129 6.04 8.93 6.35
N THR A 130 4.98 8.21 6.76
CA THR A 130 4.31 8.43 8.04
C THR A 130 4.75 7.48 9.15
N GLY A 131 5.38 6.36 8.80
CA GLY A 131 5.73 5.30 9.76
C GLY A 131 6.87 5.63 10.72
N MET A 132 7.72 6.62 10.37
CA MET A 132 8.86 6.99 11.20
C MET A 132 9.24 8.46 11.05
N TYR A 133 9.50 9.13 12.19
CA TYR A 133 10.03 10.50 12.19
C TYR A 133 11.52 10.52 12.52
N SER A 134 12.28 11.29 11.74
CA SER A 134 13.72 11.52 11.96
C SER A 134 14.00 12.49 13.12
N LYS A 135 13.00 13.26 13.54
CA LYS A 135 13.02 14.23 14.64
C LYS A 135 11.70 14.18 15.42
N THR A 136 11.68 14.69 16.64
CA THR A 136 10.44 14.88 17.38
C THR A 136 9.55 15.90 16.68
N VAL A 137 8.28 15.55 16.45
CA VAL A 137 7.26 16.40 15.84
C VAL A 137 6.10 16.50 16.81
N ASP A 138 5.84 17.68 17.29
CA ASP A 138 4.85 17.97 18.34
C ASP A 138 5.05 17.04 19.57
N TRP A 139 4.07 16.20 19.88
CA TRP A 139 4.11 15.23 20.98
C TRP A 139 4.59 13.84 20.57
N VAL A 140 4.87 13.62 19.25
CA VAL A 140 5.39 12.33 18.75
C VAL A 140 6.91 12.34 18.79
N PRO A 141 7.55 11.46 19.60
CA PRO A 141 8.99 11.40 19.67
C PRO A 141 9.62 10.89 18.36
N ARG A 142 10.88 11.20 18.17
CA ARG A 142 11.67 10.58 17.09
C ARG A 142 11.61 9.05 17.16
N GLY A 143 11.42 8.41 16.03
CA GLY A 143 11.32 6.95 15.89
C GLY A 143 10.03 6.52 15.21
N GLY A 144 9.62 5.29 15.46
CA GLY A 144 8.36 4.76 14.94
C GLY A 144 7.15 5.52 15.50
N THR A 145 6.23 5.88 14.60
CA THR A 145 5.07 6.71 14.94
C THR A 145 3.88 5.91 15.46
N GLY A 146 3.84 4.60 15.15
CA GLY A 146 2.66 3.77 15.36
C GLY A 146 1.52 4.08 14.37
N TYR A 147 1.81 4.83 13.29
CA TYR A 147 0.82 5.16 12.26
C TYR A 147 0.08 3.91 11.77
N GLY A 148 -1.23 4.05 11.65
CA GLY A 148 -2.15 3.00 11.24
C GLY A 148 -2.86 2.31 12.40
N VAL A 149 -2.33 2.35 13.62
CA VAL A 149 -2.96 1.69 14.78
C VAL A 149 -4.34 2.27 15.07
N GLN A 150 -4.45 3.59 15.20
CA GLN A 150 -5.72 4.24 15.49
C GLN A 150 -6.67 4.17 14.29
N LEU A 151 -6.16 4.35 13.08
CA LEU A 151 -6.92 4.25 11.84
C LEU A 151 -7.57 2.87 11.71
N LEU A 152 -6.80 1.81 11.92
CA LEU A 152 -7.29 0.44 11.80
C LEU A 152 -8.34 0.11 12.87
N ILE A 153 -8.14 0.56 14.12
CA ILE A 153 -9.11 0.39 15.19
C ILE A 153 -10.42 1.11 14.83
N GLU A 154 -10.33 2.39 14.43
CA GLU A 154 -11.51 3.17 14.04
C GLU A 154 -12.25 2.54 12.85
N TRP A 155 -11.52 2.08 11.84
CA TRP A 155 -12.10 1.42 10.68
C TRP A 155 -12.82 0.12 11.06
N LEU A 156 -12.18 -0.75 11.85
CA LEU A 156 -12.74 -2.04 12.26
C LEU A 156 -13.98 -1.90 13.15
N LEU A 157 -13.98 -0.92 14.07
CA LEU A 157 -15.13 -0.66 14.94
C LEU A 157 -16.35 -0.12 14.17
N ASN A 158 -16.15 0.47 12.99
CA ASN A 158 -17.23 1.01 12.15
C ASN A 158 -17.51 0.12 10.92
N LYS A 159 -16.81 -0.99 10.74
CA LYS A 159 -17.10 -1.96 9.68
C LYS A 159 -18.45 -2.63 9.99
N LYS A 160 -19.43 -2.41 9.12
CA LYS A 160 -20.78 -3.00 9.22
C LYS A 160 -20.82 -4.38 8.59
#